data_4d28f0e2afd44de48bd8de380736e33e
#
_entry.id   4d28f0e2afd44de48bd8de380736e33e
#
_cell.length_a   1.000
_cell.length_b   1.000
_cell.length_c   1.000
_cell.angle_alpha   90.00
_cell.angle_beta   90.00
_cell.angle_gamma   90.00
#
_symmetry.space_group_name_H-M   'P 1'
#
loop_
_entity.id
_entity.type
_entity.pdbx_description
1 polymer ?
#
loop_
_entity_poly.entity_id
_entity_poly.type
_entity_poly.pdbx_seq_one_letter_code
_entity_poly.pdbx_strand_id
1 'polypeptide(L)'
;MLENKLGITDSTELARMEERISKQKALEMFESGFFETLELGTYKSLAMIHQYLFDEIYDFAGKLRKVNISKGNFRFAPLMYLETALQNIDKMPQSTFDEIVEKYVEMNVAHPFREGNGRSTRIWLDLMLKKEIGYVVDWSKVDKEDYLLAMERSPIKDIEIKFLLKNALTNNVNDREIYMKGIDHSYYYEGYYVFKMENLTDIKD
;
A
#
# COMPACT_ATOMS: atom_id res chain seq x y z
N MET A 1 21.27 4.44 -1.29
CA MET A 1 20.60 3.13 -1.15
C MET A 1 20.08 3.01 0.27
N LEU A 2 18.96 2.29 0.49
CA LEU A 2 18.42 2.05 1.83
C LEU A 2 19.28 0.99 2.55
N GLU A 3 19.50 1.23 3.85
CA GLU A 3 20.09 0.24 4.74
C GLU A 3 19.13 -0.92 4.91
N ASN A 4 19.63 -2.18 4.79
CA ASN A 4 18.81 -3.38 4.76
C ASN A 4 19.43 -4.53 5.55
N LYS A 5 18.60 -5.42 6.07
CA LYS A 5 19.00 -6.60 6.87
C LYS A 5 19.68 -7.69 6.03
N LEU A 6 19.53 -7.65 4.70
CA LEU A 6 20.06 -8.67 3.80
C LEU A 6 21.55 -8.47 3.51
N GLY A 7 22.14 -7.35 3.93
CA GLY A 7 23.54 -7.01 3.65
C GLY A 7 23.82 -6.71 2.16
N ILE A 8 22.78 -6.46 1.37
CA ILE A 8 22.90 -6.18 -0.07
C ILE A 8 23.37 -4.75 -0.28
N THR A 9 24.39 -4.58 -1.10
CA THR A 9 24.99 -3.28 -1.43
C THR A 9 24.75 -2.82 -2.88
N ASP A 10 24.18 -3.67 -3.72
CA ASP A 10 23.73 -3.33 -5.07
C ASP A 10 22.25 -2.96 -5.05
N SER A 11 21.90 -1.80 -5.63
CA SER A 11 20.53 -1.28 -5.60
C SER A 11 19.55 -2.11 -6.45
N THR A 12 20.01 -2.69 -7.54
CA THR A 12 19.19 -3.51 -8.43
C THR A 12 18.90 -4.86 -7.79
N GLU A 13 19.91 -5.45 -7.17
CA GLU A 13 19.76 -6.69 -6.41
C GLU A 13 18.82 -6.50 -5.21
N LEU A 14 18.98 -5.39 -4.47
CA LEU A 14 18.10 -5.07 -3.36
C LEU A 14 16.64 -4.94 -3.82
N ALA A 15 16.39 -4.19 -4.90
CA ALA A 15 15.05 -4.04 -5.45
C ALA A 15 14.44 -5.39 -5.85
N ARG A 16 15.24 -6.27 -6.46
CA ARG A 16 14.79 -7.60 -6.86
C ARG A 16 14.44 -8.49 -5.65
N MET A 17 15.28 -8.49 -4.63
CA MET A 17 15.03 -9.27 -3.41
C MET A 17 13.86 -8.69 -2.60
N GLU A 18 13.76 -7.37 -2.52
CA GLU A 18 12.62 -6.69 -1.91
C GLU A 18 11.29 -7.09 -2.57
N GLU A 19 11.23 -7.03 -3.91
CA GLU A 19 10.05 -7.44 -4.66
C GLU A 19 9.67 -8.88 -4.34
N ARG A 20 10.62 -9.81 -4.41
CA ARG A 20 10.39 -11.24 -4.17
C ARG A 20 9.85 -11.49 -2.77
N ILE A 21 10.60 -11.04 -1.73
CA ILE A 21 10.27 -11.31 -0.33
C ILE A 21 8.92 -10.67 0.04
N SER A 22 8.74 -9.39 -0.28
CA SER A 22 7.52 -8.68 0.12
C SER A 22 6.26 -9.15 -0.63
N LYS A 23 6.38 -9.64 -1.87
CA LYS A 23 5.28 -10.30 -2.57
C LYS A 23 4.91 -11.65 -1.93
N GLN A 24 5.90 -12.46 -1.51
CA GLN A 24 5.64 -13.69 -0.75
C GLN A 24 4.91 -13.36 0.56
N LYS A 25 5.36 -12.34 1.28
CA LYS A 25 4.68 -11.86 2.50
C LYS A 25 3.26 -11.36 2.25
N ALA A 26 3.01 -10.71 1.13
CA ALA A 26 1.64 -10.30 0.76
C ALA A 26 0.72 -11.51 0.58
N LEU A 27 1.20 -12.60 -0.02
CA LEU A 27 0.44 -13.84 -0.16
C LEU A 27 0.19 -14.50 1.19
N GLU A 28 1.22 -14.61 2.04
CA GLU A 28 1.08 -15.15 3.41
C GLU A 28 0.04 -14.36 4.23
N MET A 29 0.01 -13.03 4.14
CA MET A 29 -1.00 -12.20 4.81
C MET A 29 -2.43 -12.59 4.40
N PHE A 30 -2.64 -12.81 3.10
CA PHE A 30 -3.95 -13.18 2.58
C PHE A 30 -4.39 -14.57 3.06
N GLU A 31 -3.46 -15.52 3.12
CA GLU A 31 -3.74 -16.94 3.41
C GLU A 31 -3.77 -17.27 4.92
N SER A 32 -3.11 -16.44 5.76
CA SER A 32 -2.93 -16.72 7.18
C SER A 32 -4.06 -16.23 8.10
N GLY A 33 -5.05 -15.48 7.59
CA GLY A 33 -6.04 -14.81 8.42
C GLY A 33 -5.51 -13.58 9.17
N PHE A 34 -4.31 -13.09 8.82
CA PHE A 34 -3.72 -11.91 9.44
C PHE A 34 -4.62 -10.68 9.37
N PHE A 35 -5.35 -10.49 8.28
CA PHE A 35 -6.22 -9.33 8.09
C PHE A 35 -7.34 -9.22 9.13
N GLU A 36 -7.79 -10.35 9.69
CA GLU A 36 -8.85 -10.41 10.71
C GLU A 36 -8.38 -9.89 12.07
N THR A 37 -7.07 -9.78 12.28
CA THR A 37 -6.47 -9.24 13.51
C THR A 37 -6.38 -7.72 13.53
N LEU A 38 -6.67 -7.05 12.40
CA LEU A 38 -6.41 -5.63 12.20
C LEU A 38 -7.61 -4.75 12.62
N GLU A 39 -7.32 -3.68 13.33
CA GLU A 39 -8.24 -2.55 13.53
C GLU A 39 -8.20 -1.64 12.29
N LEU A 40 -9.03 -1.98 11.29
CA LEU A 40 -8.96 -1.36 9.96
C LEU A 40 -9.27 0.15 10.00
N GLY A 41 -8.56 0.89 9.15
CA GLY A 41 -8.70 2.34 9.03
C GLY A 41 -7.85 3.15 10.00
N THR A 42 -6.99 2.50 10.79
CA THR A 42 -6.05 3.16 11.69
C THR A 42 -4.63 3.15 11.15
N TYR A 43 -3.81 4.12 11.54
CA TYR A 43 -2.35 4.09 11.29
C TYR A 43 -1.73 2.80 11.84
N LYS A 44 -2.20 2.34 13.01
CA LYS A 44 -1.71 1.10 13.63
C LYS A 44 -1.87 -0.11 12.69
N SER A 45 -3.05 -0.26 12.07
CA SER A 45 -3.27 -1.37 11.12
C SER A 45 -2.40 -1.24 9.86
N LEU A 46 -2.20 -0.02 9.36
CA LEU A 46 -1.28 0.23 8.25
C LEU A 46 0.17 -0.10 8.62
N ALA A 47 0.61 0.27 9.82
CA ALA A 47 1.95 -0.05 10.31
C ALA A 47 2.16 -1.57 10.45
N MET A 48 1.15 -2.32 10.88
CA MET A 48 1.21 -3.79 10.95
C MET A 48 1.29 -4.43 9.57
N ILE A 49 0.54 -3.93 8.58
CA ILE A 49 0.65 -4.38 7.18
C ILE A 49 2.05 -4.10 6.65
N HIS A 50 2.54 -2.88 6.82
CA HIS A 50 3.88 -2.49 6.37
C HIS A 50 4.98 -3.34 7.04
N GLN A 51 4.86 -3.58 8.34
CA GLN A 51 5.79 -4.44 9.07
C GLN A 51 5.80 -5.85 8.50
N TYR A 52 4.64 -6.44 8.27
CA TYR A 52 4.53 -7.80 7.73
C TYR A 52 5.20 -7.93 6.35
N LEU A 53 5.03 -6.92 5.48
CA LEU A 53 5.63 -6.93 4.14
C LEU A 53 7.14 -6.81 4.16
N PHE A 54 7.71 -6.01 5.06
CA PHE A 54 9.08 -5.53 4.95
C PHE A 54 10.00 -5.87 6.12
N ASP A 55 9.51 -6.55 7.17
CA ASP A 55 10.29 -6.81 8.38
C ASP A 55 11.55 -7.67 8.13
N GLU A 56 11.53 -8.58 7.18
CA GLU A 56 12.70 -9.37 6.81
C GLU A 56 13.79 -8.56 6.08
N ILE A 57 13.41 -7.39 5.53
CA ILE A 57 14.26 -6.58 4.67
C ILE A 57 14.79 -5.35 5.39
N TYR A 58 13.94 -4.67 6.17
CA TYR A 58 14.24 -3.37 6.73
C TYR A 58 13.99 -3.25 8.23
N ASP A 59 14.92 -2.65 8.97
CA ASP A 59 14.77 -2.34 10.38
C ASP A 59 13.69 -1.28 10.67
N PHE A 60 13.35 -0.47 9.67
CA PHE A 60 12.30 0.55 9.78
C PHE A 60 10.90 0.03 9.46
N ALA A 61 10.73 -1.26 9.13
CA ALA A 61 9.42 -1.84 8.82
C ALA A 61 8.40 -1.56 9.94
N GLY A 62 7.24 -1.02 9.58
CA GLY A 62 6.18 -0.63 10.52
C GLY A 62 6.48 0.61 11.38
N LYS A 63 7.62 1.26 11.22
CA LYS A 63 8.03 2.42 12.05
C LYS A 63 7.89 3.73 11.27
N LEU A 64 7.51 4.79 11.97
CA LEU A 64 7.48 6.14 11.40
C LEU A 64 8.85 6.54 10.87
N ARG A 65 8.86 7.17 9.70
CA ARG A 65 10.07 7.78 9.16
C ARG A 65 10.61 8.88 10.07
N LYS A 66 11.92 9.07 10.03
CA LYS A 66 12.63 10.10 10.83
C LYS A 66 13.18 11.23 9.96
N VAL A 67 12.79 11.27 8.69
CA VAL A 67 13.26 12.25 7.71
C VAL A 67 12.11 12.78 6.86
N ASN A 68 12.25 14.01 6.36
CA ASN A 68 11.36 14.51 5.32
C ASN A 68 11.64 13.79 4.00
N ILE A 69 10.59 13.49 3.26
CA ILE A 69 10.69 12.80 1.96
C ILE A 69 9.86 13.52 0.91
N SER A 70 10.25 13.33 -0.34
CA SER A 70 9.56 13.86 -1.52
C SER A 70 9.66 12.87 -2.68
N LYS A 71 8.74 12.94 -3.62
CA LYS A 71 8.77 12.18 -4.87
C LYS A 71 8.59 13.18 -6.02
N GLY A 72 9.64 13.36 -6.82
CA GLY A 72 9.64 14.44 -7.82
C GLY A 72 9.43 15.81 -7.17
N ASN A 73 8.41 16.53 -7.62
CA ASN A 73 8.03 17.84 -7.07
C ASN A 73 7.03 17.74 -5.90
N PHE A 74 6.50 16.54 -5.61
CA PHE A 74 5.56 16.33 -4.54
C PHE A 74 6.27 16.19 -3.20
N ARG A 75 5.88 17.05 -2.23
CA ARG A 75 6.37 16.99 -0.84
C ARG A 75 5.30 16.38 0.04
N PHE A 76 5.65 15.29 0.69
CA PHE A 76 4.79 14.66 1.68
C PHE A 76 4.75 15.48 2.99
N ALA A 77 3.86 15.12 3.91
CA ALA A 77 3.70 15.83 5.17
C ALA A 77 5.05 16.06 5.86
N PRO A 78 5.34 17.30 6.33
CA PRO A 78 6.56 17.56 7.08
C PRO A 78 6.61 16.71 8.36
N LEU A 79 7.80 16.22 8.69
CA LEU A 79 8.01 15.31 9.82
C LEU A 79 7.42 15.83 11.12
N MET A 80 7.55 17.15 11.37
CA MET A 80 7.05 17.80 12.57
C MET A 80 5.52 17.74 12.74
N TYR A 81 4.75 17.51 11.66
CA TYR A 81 3.29 17.41 11.68
C TYR A 81 2.79 15.99 11.47
N LEU A 82 3.69 15.03 11.23
CA LEU A 82 3.32 13.69 10.79
C LEU A 82 2.44 12.96 11.83
N GLU A 83 2.83 12.98 13.10
CA GLU A 83 2.07 12.32 14.16
C GLU A 83 0.66 12.92 14.32
N THR A 84 0.56 14.26 14.26
CA THR A 84 -0.74 14.95 14.33
C THR A 84 -1.60 14.61 13.11
N ALA A 85 -1.01 14.55 11.92
CA ALA A 85 -1.72 14.14 10.71
C ALA A 85 -2.29 12.72 10.84
N LEU A 86 -1.49 11.77 11.33
CA LEU A 86 -1.94 10.39 11.53
C LEU A 86 -3.06 10.28 12.56
N GLN A 87 -2.99 11.01 13.67
CA GLN A 87 -4.06 11.08 14.67
C GLN A 87 -5.37 11.66 14.10
N ASN A 88 -5.28 12.62 13.19
CA ASN A 88 -6.44 13.17 12.49
C ASN A 88 -7.02 12.18 11.50
N ILE A 89 -6.16 11.48 10.72
CA ILE A 89 -6.57 10.45 9.78
C ILE A 89 -7.29 9.31 10.50
N ASP A 90 -6.81 8.87 11.65
CA ASP A 90 -7.46 7.83 12.45
C ASP A 90 -8.92 8.17 12.81
N LYS A 91 -9.22 9.46 12.98
CA LYS A 91 -10.56 9.98 13.33
C LYS A 91 -11.46 10.24 12.11
N MET A 92 -10.93 10.18 10.90
CA MET A 92 -11.73 10.42 9.68
C MET A 92 -12.78 9.32 9.52
N PRO A 93 -13.99 9.67 9.01
CA PRO A 93 -15.03 8.69 8.71
C PRO A 93 -14.57 7.74 7.60
N GLN A 94 -15.18 6.54 7.58
CA GLN A 94 -14.86 5.50 6.59
C GLN A 94 -16.07 4.61 6.27
N SER A 95 -17.29 5.14 6.39
CA SER A 95 -18.53 4.35 6.20
C SER A 95 -18.98 4.28 4.74
N THR A 96 -18.49 5.18 3.90
CA THR A 96 -18.83 5.27 2.48
C THR A 96 -17.58 5.17 1.62
N PHE A 97 -17.78 4.85 0.33
CA PHE A 97 -16.68 4.83 -0.64
C PHE A 97 -15.90 6.15 -0.67
N ASP A 98 -16.61 7.28 -0.71
CA ASP A 98 -15.98 8.60 -0.80
C ASP A 98 -15.14 8.91 0.45
N GLU A 99 -15.67 8.65 1.64
CA GLU A 99 -14.95 8.82 2.91
C GLU A 99 -13.69 7.95 2.98
N ILE A 100 -13.78 6.70 2.53
CA ILE A 100 -12.64 5.78 2.51
C ILE A 100 -11.54 6.28 1.55
N VAL A 101 -11.92 6.75 0.36
CA VAL A 101 -10.95 7.28 -0.61
C VAL A 101 -10.34 8.60 -0.11
N GLU A 102 -11.11 9.49 0.50
CA GLU A 102 -10.58 10.70 1.15
C GLU A 102 -9.55 10.36 2.22
N LYS A 103 -9.87 9.40 3.08
CA LYS A 103 -8.95 8.91 4.12
C LYS A 103 -7.68 8.29 3.51
N TYR A 104 -7.81 7.55 2.43
CA TYR A 104 -6.68 7.00 1.67
C TYR A 104 -5.79 8.10 1.07
N VAL A 105 -6.37 9.15 0.51
CA VAL A 105 -5.64 10.31 -0.03
C VAL A 105 -4.85 11.00 1.08
N GLU A 106 -5.47 11.27 2.23
CA GLU A 106 -4.77 11.87 3.38
C GLU A 106 -3.62 10.99 3.88
N MET A 107 -3.79 9.68 3.92
CA MET A 107 -2.70 8.76 4.29
C MET A 107 -1.57 8.78 3.26
N ASN A 108 -1.89 8.91 1.96
CA ASN A 108 -0.87 9.08 0.93
C ASN A 108 -0.09 10.40 1.10
N VAL A 109 -0.74 11.49 1.50
CA VAL A 109 -0.08 12.76 1.82
C VAL A 109 0.80 12.63 3.06
N ALA A 110 0.33 11.95 4.09
CA ALA A 110 1.09 11.68 5.30
C ALA A 110 2.38 10.88 5.02
N HIS A 111 2.28 9.83 4.20
CA HIS A 111 3.41 9.00 3.74
C HIS A 111 4.32 8.57 4.89
N PRO A 112 3.79 7.76 5.83
CA PRO A 112 4.40 7.62 7.16
C PRO A 112 5.72 6.85 7.18
N PHE A 113 6.02 6.01 6.19
CA PHE A 113 7.18 5.14 6.18
C PHE A 113 8.33 5.67 5.30
N ARG A 114 9.52 5.15 5.52
CA ARG A 114 10.70 5.51 4.74
C ARG A 114 10.61 5.06 3.28
N GLU A 115 10.03 3.87 3.05
CA GLU A 115 9.79 3.23 1.75
C GLU A 115 8.54 2.34 1.86
N GLY A 116 7.97 1.87 0.75
CA GLY A 116 6.88 0.88 0.74
C GLY A 116 5.48 1.44 1.06
N ASN A 117 5.33 2.76 1.16
CA ASN A 117 4.05 3.40 1.48
C ASN A 117 2.94 3.01 0.51
N GLY A 118 3.14 3.17 -0.79
CA GLY A 118 2.12 2.87 -1.79
C GLY A 118 1.65 1.41 -1.75
N ARG A 119 2.57 0.48 -1.61
CA ARG A 119 2.29 -0.96 -1.57
C ARG A 119 1.46 -1.35 -0.35
N SER A 120 1.80 -0.81 0.82
CA SER A 120 1.04 -1.09 2.05
C SER A 120 -0.30 -0.34 2.11
N THR A 121 -0.37 0.91 1.65
CA THR A 121 -1.61 1.69 1.69
C THR A 121 -2.67 1.20 0.71
N ARG A 122 -2.31 0.60 -0.43
CA ARG A 122 -3.28 -0.01 -1.34
C ARG A 122 -3.94 -1.26 -0.72
N ILE A 123 -3.19 -2.08 0.01
CA ILE A 123 -3.78 -3.19 0.79
C ILE A 123 -4.71 -2.64 1.87
N TRP A 124 -4.28 -1.63 2.61
CA TRP A 124 -5.06 -0.98 3.67
C TRP A 124 -6.39 -0.40 3.13
N LEU A 125 -6.36 0.24 1.95
CA LEU A 125 -7.55 0.72 1.24
C LEU A 125 -8.52 -0.42 0.94
N ASP A 126 -8.04 -1.51 0.32
CA ASP A 126 -8.89 -2.64 -0.05
C ASP A 126 -9.53 -3.30 1.17
N LEU A 127 -8.81 -3.37 2.29
CA LEU A 127 -9.36 -3.92 3.54
C LEU A 127 -10.48 -3.05 4.12
N MET A 128 -10.36 -1.72 4.07
CA MET A 128 -11.44 -0.81 4.49
C MET A 128 -12.65 -0.94 3.56
N LEU A 129 -12.45 -0.92 2.25
CA LEU A 129 -13.52 -1.09 1.27
C LEU A 129 -14.25 -2.43 1.47
N LYS A 130 -13.49 -3.51 1.66
CA LYS A 130 -14.06 -4.85 1.92
C LYS A 130 -14.94 -4.86 3.15
N LYS A 131 -14.45 -4.30 4.26
CA LYS A 131 -15.16 -4.32 5.54
C LYS A 131 -16.43 -3.46 5.52
N GLU A 132 -16.32 -2.24 5.02
CA GLU A 132 -17.37 -1.23 5.18
C GLU A 132 -18.42 -1.29 4.06
N ILE A 133 -18.04 -1.61 2.84
CA ILE A 133 -18.96 -1.58 1.69
C ILE A 133 -19.02 -2.88 0.88
N GLY A 134 -18.22 -3.91 1.23
CA GLY A 134 -18.23 -5.20 0.56
C GLY A 134 -17.63 -5.22 -0.84
N TYR A 135 -16.66 -4.35 -1.13
CA TYR A 135 -15.95 -4.27 -2.39
C TYR A 135 -14.44 -4.20 -2.17
N VAL A 136 -13.67 -4.51 -3.20
CA VAL A 136 -12.23 -4.24 -3.31
C VAL A 136 -11.93 -3.66 -4.68
N VAL A 137 -10.77 -3.06 -4.86
CA VAL A 137 -10.34 -2.57 -6.17
C VAL A 137 -9.73 -3.72 -6.98
N ASP A 138 -10.25 -3.95 -8.17
CA ASP A 138 -9.56 -4.76 -9.18
C ASP A 138 -8.48 -3.90 -9.85
N TRP A 139 -7.29 -3.89 -9.24
CA TRP A 139 -6.17 -3.06 -9.69
C TRP A 139 -5.72 -3.36 -11.11
N SER A 140 -6.06 -4.52 -11.67
CA SER A 140 -5.78 -4.85 -13.07
C SER A 140 -6.54 -3.96 -14.07
N LYS A 141 -7.59 -3.29 -13.62
CA LYS A 141 -8.40 -2.33 -14.40
C LYS A 141 -7.97 -0.88 -14.24
N VAL A 142 -6.98 -0.61 -13.41
CA VAL A 142 -6.50 0.74 -13.12
C VAL A 142 -5.17 0.97 -13.85
N ASP A 143 -5.19 1.87 -14.83
CA ASP A 143 -3.98 2.22 -15.57
C ASP A 143 -2.95 2.90 -14.66
N LYS A 144 -1.67 2.59 -14.87
CA LYS A 144 -0.57 3.10 -14.06
C LYS A 144 -0.43 4.63 -14.14
N GLU A 145 -0.43 5.16 -15.34
CA GLU A 145 -0.20 6.60 -15.57
C GLU A 145 -1.38 7.40 -15.04
N ASP A 146 -2.60 6.98 -15.35
CA ASP A 146 -3.82 7.61 -14.86
C ASP A 146 -3.87 7.59 -13.33
N TYR A 147 -3.55 6.46 -12.70
CA TYR A 147 -3.51 6.33 -11.25
C TYR A 147 -2.48 7.27 -10.60
N LEU A 148 -1.24 7.28 -11.10
CA LEU A 148 -0.18 8.10 -10.53
C LEU A 148 -0.50 9.59 -10.66
N LEU A 149 -1.02 10.03 -11.80
CA LEU A 149 -1.45 11.42 -12.03
C LEU A 149 -2.64 11.80 -11.13
N ALA A 150 -3.64 10.92 -11.01
CA ALA A 150 -4.79 11.15 -10.14
C ALA A 150 -4.36 11.26 -8.67
N MET A 151 -3.43 10.42 -8.22
CA MET A 151 -2.89 10.49 -6.85
C MET A 151 -2.07 11.74 -6.61
N GLU A 152 -1.28 12.20 -7.58
CA GLU A 152 -0.52 13.46 -7.47
C GLU A 152 -1.45 14.67 -7.31
N ARG A 153 -2.59 14.67 -8.00
CA ARG A 153 -3.59 15.76 -7.95
C ARG A 153 -4.56 15.65 -6.79
N SER A 154 -4.71 14.46 -6.20
CA SER A 154 -5.75 14.15 -5.21
C SER A 154 -5.75 15.03 -3.96
N PRO A 155 -4.62 15.57 -3.45
CA PRO A 155 -4.64 16.46 -2.29
C PRO A 155 -5.38 17.78 -2.54
N ILE A 156 -5.51 18.19 -3.82
CA ILE A 156 -6.24 19.41 -4.22
C ILE A 156 -7.63 19.05 -4.75
N LYS A 157 -7.73 17.96 -5.52
CA LYS A 157 -8.96 17.50 -6.16
C LYS A 157 -8.95 15.99 -6.33
N ASP A 158 -9.76 15.31 -5.56
CA ASP A 158 -9.82 13.84 -5.47
C ASP A 158 -10.82 13.17 -6.43
N ILE A 159 -11.49 13.95 -7.28
CA ILE A 159 -12.51 13.44 -8.21
C ILE A 159 -11.93 12.39 -9.17
N GLU A 160 -10.71 12.61 -9.69
CA GLU A 160 -10.08 11.71 -10.65
C GLU A 160 -9.79 10.34 -10.01
N ILE A 161 -9.18 10.33 -8.82
CA ILE A 161 -8.89 9.06 -8.12
C ILE A 161 -10.17 8.35 -7.68
N LYS A 162 -11.19 9.06 -7.21
CA LYS A 162 -12.51 8.50 -6.89
C LYS A 162 -13.14 7.85 -8.11
N PHE A 163 -13.09 8.51 -9.27
CA PHE A 163 -13.63 7.98 -10.52
C PHE A 163 -12.92 6.71 -10.96
N LEU A 164 -11.58 6.71 -10.98
CA LEU A 164 -10.78 5.55 -11.37
C LEU A 164 -11.05 4.34 -10.47
N LEU A 165 -10.99 4.53 -9.17
CA LEU A 165 -11.19 3.44 -8.21
C LEU A 165 -12.63 2.92 -8.24
N LYS A 166 -13.64 3.80 -8.36
CA LYS A 166 -15.04 3.40 -8.40
C LYS A 166 -15.36 2.51 -9.60
N ASN A 167 -14.77 2.81 -10.76
CA ASN A 167 -14.96 2.01 -11.98
C ASN A 167 -14.24 0.67 -11.94
N ALA A 168 -13.28 0.50 -11.03
CA ALA A 168 -12.52 -0.73 -10.84
C ALA A 168 -13.02 -1.59 -9.67
N LEU A 169 -14.08 -1.19 -8.97
CA LEU A 169 -14.61 -1.97 -7.85
C LEU A 169 -15.14 -3.33 -8.30
N THR A 170 -14.89 -4.34 -7.47
CA THR A 170 -15.45 -5.69 -7.60
C THR A 170 -15.95 -6.20 -6.25
N ASN A 171 -17.00 -7.00 -6.25
CA ASN A 171 -17.54 -7.66 -5.07
C ASN A 171 -16.92 -9.06 -4.79
N ASN A 172 -15.95 -9.48 -5.62
CA ASN A 172 -15.21 -10.72 -5.42
C ASN A 172 -14.10 -10.54 -4.37
N VAL A 173 -14.49 -10.14 -3.17
CA VAL A 173 -13.60 -9.64 -2.10
C VAL A 173 -12.68 -10.70 -1.48
N ASN A 174 -12.98 -11.99 -1.69
CA ASN A 174 -12.16 -13.11 -1.19
C ASN A 174 -11.47 -13.87 -2.32
N ASP A 175 -11.51 -13.36 -3.53
CA ASP A 175 -10.90 -14.00 -4.69
C ASP A 175 -9.38 -13.85 -4.64
N ARG A 176 -8.69 -14.99 -4.50
CA ARG A 176 -7.23 -15.07 -4.42
C ARG A 176 -6.55 -14.55 -5.69
N GLU A 177 -7.14 -14.82 -6.86
CA GLU A 177 -6.57 -14.39 -8.14
C GLU A 177 -6.66 -12.87 -8.31
N ILE A 178 -7.79 -12.26 -7.92
CA ILE A 178 -7.95 -10.79 -7.90
C ILE A 178 -6.94 -10.16 -6.94
N TYR A 179 -6.77 -10.73 -5.75
CA TYR A 179 -5.77 -10.24 -4.80
C TYR A 179 -4.36 -10.32 -5.36
N MET A 180 -3.94 -11.47 -5.91
CA MET A 180 -2.61 -11.66 -6.47
C MET A 180 -2.32 -10.72 -7.65
N LYS A 181 -3.27 -10.58 -8.59
CA LYS A 181 -3.16 -9.61 -9.68
C LYS A 181 -3.08 -8.18 -9.14
N GLY A 182 -3.84 -7.87 -8.11
CA GLY A 182 -3.80 -6.58 -7.43
C GLY A 182 -2.42 -6.27 -6.85
N ILE A 183 -1.78 -7.24 -6.21
CA ILE A 183 -0.40 -7.10 -5.71
C ILE A 183 0.57 -6.86 -6.87
N ASP A 184 0.50 -7.63 -7.95
CA ASP A 184 1.36 -7.43 -9.12
C ASP A 184 1.23 -6.02 -9.70
N HIS A 185 0.01 -5.52 -9.89
CA HIS A 185 -0.24 -4.15 -10.36
C HIS A 185 0.24 -3.08 -9.36
N SER A 186 0.00 -3.28 -8.07
CA SER A 186 0.47 -2.40 -7.01
C SER A 186 2.00 -2.24 -7.03
N TYR A 187 2.72 -3.33 -7.25
CA TYR A 187 4.18 -3.31 -7.36
C TYR A 187 4.63 -2.69 -8.69
N TYR A 188 3.94 -2.97 -9.79
CA TYR A 188 4.20 -2.36 -11.09
C TYR A 188 4.10 -0.83 -11.07
N TYR A 189 3.18 -0.25 -10.30
CA TYR A 189 3.08 1.21 -10.13
C TYR A 189 4.35 1.82 -9.53
N GLU A 190 5.04 1.08 -8.68
CA GLU A 190 6.30 1.51 -8.04
C GLU A 190 7.56 1.11 -8.83
N GLY A 191 7.39 0.47 -10.00
CA GLY A 191 8.51 0.07 -10.87
C GLY A 191 9.02 -1.36 -10.63
N TYR A 192 8.33 -2.18 -9.83
CA TYR A 192 8.67 -3.58 -9.58
C TYR A 192 7.84 -4.48 -10.49
N TYR A 193 8.49 -5.29 -11.33
CA TYR A 193 7.83 -6.14 -12.32
C TYR A 193 8.61 -7.42 -12.69
N VAL A 194 9.61 -7.79 -11.89
CA VAL A 194 10.47 -8.95 -12.16
C VAL A 194 9.76 -10.26 -11.82
N PHE A 195 9.01 -10.28 -10.72
CA PHE A 195 8.32 -11.48 -10.26
C PHE A 195 6.81 -11.34 -10.44
N LYS A 196 6.18 -12.43 -10.90
CA LYS A 196 4.72 -12.59 -10.90
C LYS A 196 4.29 -13.38 -9.68
N MET A 197 3.19 -12.99 -9.05
CA MET A 197 2.65 -13.67 -7.86
C MET A 197 2.38 -15.15 -8.13
N GLU A 198 1.87 -15.50 -9.30
CA GLU A 198 1.61 -16.89 -9.73
C GLU A 198 2.87 -17.78 -9.67
N ASN A 199 4.05 -17.21 -9.99
CA ASN A 199 5.32 -17.94 -9.99
C ASN A 199 5.95 -18.06 -8.58
N LEU A 200 5.48 -17.28 -7.63
CA LEU A 200 5.97 -17.31 -6.25
C LEU A 200 5.20 -18.31 -5.38
N THR A 201 4.06 -18.79 -5.85
CA THR A 201 3.23 -19.78 -5.13
C THR A 201 3.78 -21.20 -5.20
N ASP A 202 4.63 -21.50 -6.17
CA ASP A 202 5.17 -22.85 -6.43
C ASP A 202 6.49 -23.13 -5.69
N ILE A 203 7.03 -22.12 -5.00
CA ILE A 203 8.27 -22.28 -4.23
C ILE A 203 7.88 -22.63 -2.78
N LYS A 204 7.48 -23.88 -2.56
CA LYS A 204 7.58 -24.52 -1.25
C LYS A 204 8.98 -25.11 -1.16
N ASP A 205 9.85 -24.44 -0.40
CA ASP A 205 11.10 -25.05 0.07
C ASP A 205 10.81 -26.18 1.03
#